data_8fa5f7d09387f94da5115ccfea44f3d2
#
_entry.id   8fa5f7d09387f94da5115ccfea44f3d2
#
_cell.length_a   1.000
_cell.length_b   1.000
_cell.length_c   1.000
_cell.angle_alpha   90.00
_cell.angle_beta   90.00
_cell.angle_gamma   90.00
#
_symmetry.space_group_name_H-M   'P 1'
#
loop_
_entity.id
_entity.type
_entity.pdbx_description
1 polymer ?
#
loop_
_entity_poly.entity_id
_entity_poly.type
_entity_poly.pdbx_seq_one_letter_code
_entity_poly.pdbx_strand_id
1 'polypeptide(L)'
;MEIIKNKDYELTIEDITLNGEGVGKIDGYALFVKDAIVGDRIIAKATKIGKTYGYGRLMEIISPSPDRVVPPCPVAKACGGCTLMAMSYPAQLSFKTDLIRNNLARIGGLTDIEVPPVLGMDEPFRYRNKAQFPVGYDRDGNIVTGFYAGRTHSIIPCDDCLIGSDINAGILAAIKSHMLKYNIKPYNEELHTGLVRHILIRIGAATGQIMVCIVINGDHLKAEPELVKALQNLAFSDDRKIASIMLNYNTRRTNVILGTECRLLAGNPYIEDYIGDIRYRISPLSFYQVNPKQTKVLYDLALSYADLHGTETVWDLYCGIGTISLFLARNARKVYGVEIVPQAIEDAKANAALNGITNAEFYVGRAEDVLPAKYASDGISADVIVVDPPRKGCAQSLLDTILSMAPKRVVYVSCDSATLARDLKYLTAGGYAVEKVQGVDQFCHSGHVETCCQIIPQKRYT
;
A
#
# COMPACT_ATOMS: atom_id res chain seq x y z
N MET A 1 -20.37 -18.13 30.79
CA MET A 1 -19.29 -19.11 31.15
C MET A 1 -17.97 -18.38 31.34
N GLU A 2 -17.15 -18.75 32.31
CA GLU A 2 -15.80 -18.17 32.46
C GLU A 2 -14.85 -18.86 31.48
N ILE A 3 -14.13 -18.08 30.70
CA ILE A 3 -13.17 -18.62 29.73
C ILE A 3 -11.86 -18.94 30.45
N ILE A 4 -11.40 -20.19 30.31
CA ILE A 4 -10.21 -20.71 30.99
C ILE A 4 -9.05 -20.82 29.99
N LYS A 5 -7.88 -20.30 30.38
CA LYS A 5 -6.65 -20.40 29.57
C LYS A 5 -6.25 -21.86 29.33
N ASN A 6 -5.78 -22.17 28.14
CA ASN A 6 -5.38 -23.49 27.65
C ASN A 6 -6.51 -24.53 27.54
N LYS A 7 -7.77 -24.13 27.69
CA LYS A 7 -8.94 -24.96 27.41
C LYS A 7 -9.38 -24.82 25.97
N ASP A 8 -9.90 -25.90 25.41
CA ASP A 8 -10.45 -25.96 24.06
C ASP A 8 -11.94 -25.59 24.09
N TYR A 9 -12.36 -24.81 23.09
CA TYR A 9 -13.74 -24.34 22.93
C TYR A 9 -14.18 -24.53 21.48
N GLU A 10 -15.40 -25.01 21.31
CA GLU A 10 -16.07 -25.02 20.01
C GLU A 10 -16.76 -23.66 19.80
N LEU A 11 -16.59 -23.09 18.61
CA LEU A 11 -17.23 -21.83 18.24
C LEU A 11 -17.35 -21.72 16.72
N THR A 12 -18.31 -20.90 16.27
CA THR A 12 -18.45 -20.49 14.88
C THR A 12 -17.80 -19.11 14.70
N ILE A 13 -17.10 -18.91 13.60
CA ILE A 13 -16.51 -17.62 13.25
C ILE A 13 -17.57 -16.77 12.58
N GLU A 14 -17.90 -15.63 13.20
CA GLU A 14 -18.95 -14.70 12.79
C GLU A 14 -18.41 -13.49 12.03
N ASP A 15 -17.14 -13.11 12.27
CA ASP A 15 -16.50 -11.92 11.71
C ASP A 15 -15.00 -12.16 11.50
N ILE A 16 -14.32 -11.23 10.83
CA ILE A 16 -12.87 -11.29 10.61
C ILE A 16 -12.27 -9.88 10.77
N THR A 17 -11.09 -9.81 11.38
CA THR A 17 -10.37 -8.54 11.55
C THR A 17 -9.58 -8.15 10.30
N LEU A 18 -9.13 -6.90 10.23
CA LEU A 18 -8.19 -6.42 9.19
C LEU A 18 -6.90 -7.25 9.10
N ASN A 19 -6.50 -7.87 10.20
CA ASN A 19 -5.32 -8.73 10.27
C ASN A 19 -5.61 -10.18 9.86
N GLY A 20 -6.84 -10.49 9.44
CA GLY A 20 -7.25 -11.84 9.06
C GLY A 20 -7.47 -12.80 10.24
N GLU A 21 -7.66 -12.28 11.46
CA GLU A 21 -8.05 -13.10 12.60
C GLU A 21 -9.57 -13.27 12.61
N GLY A 22 -10.06 -14.51 12.53
CA GLY A 22 -11.49 -14.82 12.68
C GLY A 22 -11.97 -14.47 14.09
N VAL A 23 -13.19 -13.98 14.20
CA VAL A 23 -13.82 -13.60 15.47
C VAL A 23 -15.06 -14.45 15.70
N GLY A 24 -15.06 -15.22 16.75
CA GLY A 24 -16.25 -15.94 17.22
C GLY A 24 -16.54 -15.64 18.69
N LYS A 25 -17.73 -15.95 19.13
CA LYS A 25 -18.16 -15.66 20.52
C LYS A 25 -18.51 -16.95 21.27
N ILE A 26 -18.18 -16.97 22.54
CA ILE A 26 -18.54 -17.99 23.52
C ILE A 26 -19.28 -17.30 24.66
N ASP A 27 -20.58 -17.48 24.78
CA ASP A 27 -21.43 -16.77 25.74
C ASP A 27 -21.20 -15.24 25.78
N GLY A 28 -21.06 -14.64 24.58
CA GLY A 28 -20.82 -13.20 24.42
C GLY A 28 -19.35 -12.75 24.54
N TYR A 29 -18.43 -13.65 24.96
CA TYR A 29 -17.00 -13.35 25.02
C TYR A 29 -16.33 -13.59 23.67
N ALA A 30 -15.73 -12.54 23.09
CA ALA A 30 -15.09 -12.61 21.80
C ALA A 30 -13.72 -13.32 21.88
N LEU A 31 -13.50 -14.28 20.97
CA LEU A 31 -12.22 -14.97 20.78
C LEU A 31 -11.70 -14.72 19.37
N PHE A 32 -10.48 -14.16 19.28
CA PHE A 32 -9.77 -13.91 18.03
C PHE A 32 -8.92 -15.12 17.67
N VAL A 33 -9.14 -15.72 16.52
CA VAL A 33 -8.49 -16.97 16.11
C VAL A 33 -7.81 -16.77 14.76
N LYS A 34 -6.47 -16.88 14.73
CA LYS A 34 -5.69 -16.81 13.49
C LYS A 34 -5.99 -18.04 12.62
N ASP A 35 -5.95 -17.86 11.31
CA ASP A 35 -6.19 -18.91 10.27
C ASP A 35 -7.63 -19.47 10.25
N ALA A 36 -8.57 -18.84 10.94
CA ALA A 36 -10.00 -19.11 10.87
C ALA A 36 -10.71 -18.02 10.06
N ILE A 37 -11.69 -18.39 9.23
CA ILE A 37 -12.46 -17.47 8.39
C ILE A 37 -13.95 -17.49 8.75
N VAL A 38 -14.68 -16.47 8.33
CA VAL A 38 -16.12 -16.35 8.56
C VAL A 38 -16.84 -17.59 8.03
N GLY A 39 -17.74 -18.16 8.86
CA GLY A 39 -18.50 -19.37 8.56
C GLY A 39 -17.83 -20.68 8.95
N ASP A 40 -16.55 -20.68 9.36
CA ASP A 40 -15.94 -21.88 9.93
C ASP A 40 -16.55 -22.22 11.29
N ARG A 41 -16.84 -23.49 11.53
CA ARG A 41 -17.06 -24.06 12.85
C ARG A 41 -15.80 -24.78 13.30
N ILE A 42 -15.21 -24.35 14.42
CA ILE A 42 -13.86 -24.74 14.82
C ILE A 42 -13.77 -25.15 16.28
N ILE A 43 -12.70 -25.87 16.61
CA ILE A 43 -12.17 -25.96 17.97
C ILE A 43 -10.96 -25.00 18.07
N ALA A 44 -11.02 -24.08 19.05
CA ALA A 44 -9.93 -23.16 19.34
C ALA A 44 -9.49 -23.28 20.79
N LYS A 45 -8.16 -23.34 21.01
CA LYS A 45 -7.56 -23.32 22.34
C LYS A 45 -7.34 -21.88 22.77
N ALA A 46 -7.96 -21.43 23.89
CA ALA A 46 -7.76 -20.11 24.43
C ALA A 46 -6.31 -19.95 24.93
N THR A 47 -5.53 -19.07 24.32
CA THR A 47 -4.10 -18.88 24.62
C THR A 47 -3.84 -17.65 25.47
N LYS A 48 -4.62 -16.58 25.28
CA LYS A 48 -4.56 -15.34 26.05
C LYS A 48 -5.98 -14.90 26.38
N ILE A 49 -6.23 -14.59 27.63
CA ILE A 49 -7.54 -14.13 28.13
C ILE A 49 -7.40 -12.70 28.63
N GLY A 50 -8.21 -11.80 28.08
CA GLY A 50 -8.39 -10.44 28.54
C GLY A 50 -9.69 -10.28 29.30
N LYS A 51 -10.03 -9.06 29.71
CA LYS A 51 -11.26 -8.76 30.50
C LYS A 51 -12.53 -8.93 29.63
N THR A 52 -12.49 -8.54 28.36
CA THR A 52 -13.65 -8.50 27.45
C THR A 52 -13.48 -9.36 26.20
N TYR A 53 -12.26 -9.77 25.88
CA TYR A 53 -11.92 -10.61 24.74
C TYR A 53 -10.64 -11.40 24.98
N GLY A 54 -10.39 -12.41 24.14
CA GLY A 54 -9.19 -13.24 24.19
C GLY A 54 -8.68 -13.64 22.80
N TYR A 55 -7.58 -14.40 22.82
CA TYR A 55 -6.99 -14.97 21.60
C TYR A 55 -6.98 -16.49 21.70
N GLY A 56 -7.32 -17.14 20.59
CA GLY A 56 -7.32 -18.59 20.44
C GLY A 56 -6.34 -19.04 19.36
N ARG A 57 -5.84 -20.26 19.53
CA ARG A 57 -5.15 -21.01 18.50
C ARG A 57 -6.11 -22.00 17.86
N LEU A 58 -6.24 -21.97 16.54
CA LEU A 58 -7.01 -22.95 15.78
C LEU A 58 -6.43 -24.35 16.03
N MET A 59 -7.24 -25.26 16.51
CA MET A 59 -6.88 -26.66 16.75
C MET A 59 -7.45 -27.57 15.67
N GLU A 60 -8.72 -27.35 15.31
CA GLU A 60 -9.43 -28.17 14.35
C GLU A 60 -10.51 -27.34 13.65
N ILE A 61 -10.77 -27.66 12.38
CA ILE A 61 -11.93 -27.15 11.64
C ILE A 61 -12.95 -28.30 11.57
N ILE A 62 -14.02 -28.19 12.36
CA ILE A 62 -15.10 -29.18 12.41
C ILE A 62 -15.90 -29.18 11.11
N SER A 63 -16.26 -27.97 10.65
CA SER A 63 -16.96 -27.75 9.39
C SER A 63 -16.39 -26.50 8.74
N PRO A 64 -15.76 -26.62 7.57
CA PRO A 64 -15.22 -25.47 6.86
C PRO A 64 -16.35 -24.59 6.33
N SER A 65 -16.09 -23.27 6.28
CA SER A 65 -16.90 -22.32 5.53
C SER A 65 -16.96 -22.70 4.04
N PRO A 66 -18.09 -22.49 3.33
CA PRO A 66 -18.14 -22.64 1.88
C PRO A 66 -17.15 -21.72 1.14
N ASP A 67 -16.75 -20.63 1.78
CA ASP A 67 -15.78 -19.69 1.25
C ASP A 67 -14.32 -20.02 1.59
N ARG A 68 -14.09 -21.13 2.29
CA ARG A 68 -12.73 -21.55 2.63
C ARG A 68 -12.04 -22.19 1.42
N VAL A 69 -10.84 -21.73 1.15
CA VAL A 69 -9.93 -22.29 0.13
C VAL A 69 -8.59 -22.68 0.74
N VAL A 70 -7.90 -23.62 0.12
CA VAL A 70 -6.51 -23.92 0.47
C VAL A 70 -5.61 -22.83 -0.11
N PRO A 71 -4.87 -22.08 0.72
CA PRO A 71 -3.94 -21.08 0.19
C PRO A 71 -2.90 -21.70 -0.74
N PRO A 72 -2.74 -21.21 -1.98
CA PRO A 72 -1.74 -21.74 -2.91
C PRO A 72 -0.30 -21.39 -2.48
N CYS A 73 -0.12 -20.38 -1.63
CA CYS A 73 1.19 -19.98 -1.13
C CYS A 73 1.65 -20.92 0.00
N PRO A 74 2.79 -21.63 -0.15
CA PRO A 74 3.26 -22.60 0.85
C PRO A 74 3.65 -21.95 2.18
N VAL A 75 3.96 -20.65 2.17
CA VAL A 75 4.37 -19.90 3.38
C VAL A 75 3.26 -19.00 3.92
N ALA A 76 2.03 -19.08 3.42
CA ALA A 76 0.93 -18.18 3.79
C ALA A 76 0.71 -18.07 5.30
N LYS A 77 0.72 -19.20 6.03
CA LYS A 77 0.53 -19.23 7.50
C LYS A 77 1.65 -18.55 8.26
N ALA A 78 2.89 -18.64 7.77
CA ALA A 78 4.06 -18.12 8.46
C ALA A 78 4.35 -16.65 8.10
N CYS A 79 4.23 -16.28 6.84
CA CYS A 79 4.58 -14.97 6.30
C CYS A 79 3.69 -13.82 6.82
N GLY A 80 2.39 -14.04 7.01
CA GLY A 80 1.49 -12.99 7.52
C GLY A 80 1.23 -11.81 6.57
N GLY A 81 1.72 -11.84 5.32
CA GLY A 81 1.48 -10.77 4.34
C GLY A 81 0.11 -10.87 3.67
N CYS A 82 -0.35 -12.09 3.41
CA CYS A 82 -1.62 -12.39 2.74
C CYS A 82 -2.62 -12.97 3.73
N THR A 83 -3.15 -12.14 4.62
CA THR A 83 -3.96 -12.55 5.78
C THR A 83 -5.34 -13.11 5.43
N LEU A 84 -5.85 -12.85 4.22
CA LEU A 84 -7.14 -13.33 3.73
C LEU A 84 -7.02 -14.46 2.70
N MET A 85 -5.83 -15.01 2.43
CA MET A 85 -5.61 -15.98 1.35
C MET A 85 -6.35 -17.32 1.56
N ALA A 86 -6.83 -17.61 2.77
CA ALA A 86 -7.67 -18.77 3.06
C ALA A 86 -9.15 -18.58 2.71
N MET A 87 -9.55 -17.38 2.28
CA MET A 87 -10.90 -17.05 1.79
C MET A 87 -10.93 -17.04 0.27
N SER A 88 -12.05 -17.45 -0.32
CA SER A 88 -12.32 -17.27 -1.75
C SER A 88 -12.21 -15.77 -2.12
N TYR A 89 -11.77 -15.47 -3.34
CA TYR A 89 -11.58 -14.07 -3.72
C TYR A 89 -12.89 -13.25 -3.71
N PRO A 90 -14.03 -13.79 -4.15
CA PRO A 90 -15.33 -13.10 -3.98
C PRO A 90 -15.65 -12.80 -2.51
N ALA A 91 -15.37 -13.72 -1.58
CA ALA A 91 -15.60 -13.48 -0.15
C ALA A 91 -14.69 -12.39 0.42
N GLN A 92 -13.43 -12.29 -0.07
CA GLN A 92 -12.54 -11.18 0.28
C GLN A 92 -13.10 -9.82 -0.17
N LEU A 93 -13.68 -9.73 -1.38
CA LEU A 93 -14.30 -8.51 -1.89
C LEU A 93 -15.56 -8.13 -1.10
N SER A 94 -16.37 -9.12 -0.73
CA SER A 94 -17.54 -8.92 0.14
C SER A 94 -17.13 -8.37 1.50
N PHE A 95 -16.15 -9.00 2.14
CA PHE A 95 -15.58 -8.51 3.41
C PHE A 95 -15.10 -7.05 3.32
N LYS A 96 -14.39 -6.69 2.26
CA LYS A 96 -13.89 -5.32 2.06
C LYS A 96 -15.02 -4.31 1.81
N THR A 97 -16.07 -4.73 1.13
CA THR A 97 -17.29 -3.93 0.94
C THR A 97 -17.98 -3.66 2.26
N ASP A 98 -18.16 -4.70 3.07
CA ASP A 98 -18.80 -4.59 4.40
C ASP A 98 -17.94 -3.79 5.36
N LEU A 99 -16.61 -3.89 5.29
CA LEU A 99 -15.69 -3.08 6.08
C LEU A 99 -15.89 -1.57 5.82
N ILE A 100 -15.95 -1.16 4.54
CA ILE A 100 -16.21 0.24 4.17
C ILE A 100 -17.57 0.67 4.71
N ARG A 101 -18.63 -0.10 4.41
CA ARG A 101 -20.01 0.19 4.84
C ARG A 101 -20.12 0.33 6.36
N ASN A 102 -19.54 -0.62 7.10
CA ASN A 102 -19.59 -0.62 8.57
C ASN A 102 -18.82 0.57 9.18
N ASN A 103 -17.66 0.94 8.62
CA ASN A 103 -16.92 2.10 9.10
C ASN A 103 -17.65 3.41 8.81
N LEU A 104 -18.24 3.58 7.62
CA LEU A 104 -19.04 4.75 7.29
C LEU A 104 -20.24 4.88 8.23
N ALA A 105 -20.96 3.80 8.50
CA ALA A 105 -22.11 3.81 9.39
C ALA A 105 -21.72 4.05 10.85
N ARG A 106 -20.79 3.26 11.41
CA ARG A 106 -20.49 3.25 12.86
C ARG A 106 -19.62 4.42 13.29
N ILE A 107 -18.63 4.82 12.48
CA ILE A 107 -17.68 5.89 12.80
C ILE A 107 -18.17 7.20 12.18
N GLY A 108 -18.57 7.16 10.91
CA GLY A 108 -19.03 8.33 10.16
C GLY A 108 -20.43 8.81 10.53
N GLY A 109 -21.29 7.89 11.03
CA GLY A 109 -22.73 8.17 11.19
C GLY A 109 -23.47 8.25 9.84
N LEU A 110 -22.85 7.71 8.78
CA LEU A 110 -23.33 7.77 7.39
C LEU A 110 -24.03 6.46 7.04
N THR A 111 -25.29 6.31 7.46
CA THR A 111 -26.07 5.06 7.32
C THR A 111 -26.73 4.90 5.96
N ASP A 112 -27.02 6.02 5.28
CA ASP A 112 -27.82 6.06 4.05
C ASP A 112 -26.95 6.08 2.78
N ILE A 113 -25.64 5.94 2.92
CA ILE A 113 -24.69 5.93 1.80
C ILE A 113 -24.66 4.54 1.18
N GLU A 114 -24.97 4.47 -0.13
CA GLU A 114 -24.75 3.26 -0.90
C GLU A 114 -23.26 2.97 -1.06
N VAL A 115 -22.83 1.77 -0.70
CA VAL A 115 -21.47 1.27 -0.93
C VAL A 115 -21.54 0.11 -1.91
N PRO A 116 -21.24 0.34 -3.19
CA PRO A 116 -21.19 -0.72 -4.20
C PRO A 116 -20.13 -1.76 -3.88
N PRO A 117 -20.23 -2.98 -4.47
CA PRO A 117 -19.18 -3.99 -4.35
C PRO A 117 -17.80 -3.44 -4.70
N VAL A 118 -16.80 -3.83 -3.93
CA VAL A 118 -15.40 -3.43 -4.18
C VAL A 118 -14.96 -3.94 -5.55
N LEU A 119 -14.32 -3.06 -6.34
CA LEU A 119 -13.75 -3.41 -7.64
C LEU A 119 -12.52 -4.29 -7.44
N GLY A 120 -12.64 -5.56 -7.81
CA GLY A 120 -11.59 -6.56 -7.69
C GLY A 120 -10.73 -6.68 -8.95
N MET A 121 -9.86 -7.67 -8.96
CA MET A 121 -9.01 -8.06 -10.09
C MET A 121 -9.50 -9.39 -10.66
N ASP A 122 -9.39 -9.57 -11.98
CA ASP A 122 -9.60 -10.88 -12.62
C ASP A 122 -8.54 -11.89 -12.16
N GLU A 123 -7.28 -11.43 -12.09
CA GLU A 123 -6.11 -12.20 -11.66
C GLU A 123 -5.48 -11.57 -10.42
N PRO A 124 -5.86 -12.00 -9.17
CA PRO A 124 -5.40 -11.37 -7.94
C PRO A 124 -3.99 -11.79 -7.49
N PHE A 125 -3.22 -12.42 -8.37
CA PHE A 125 -1.83 -12.83 -8.18
C PHE A 125 -0.88 -12.07 -9.09
N ARG A 126 0.42 -12.12 -8.79
CA ARG A 126 1.50 -11.52 -9.61
C ARG A 126 1.32 -10.02 -9.92
N TYR A 127 0.54 -9.31 -9.10
CA TYR A 127 0.17 -7.92 -9.36
C TYR A 127 1.18 -6.89 -8.85
N ARG A 128 2.03 -7.24 -7.86
CA ARG A 128 2.93 -6.27 -7.24
C ARG A 128 4.13 -5.99 -8.11
N ASN A 129 4.28 -4.71 -8.45
CA ASN A 129 5.42 -4.17 -9.19
C ASN A 129 6.61 -3.79 -8.28
N LYS A 130 6.49 -3.95 -6.97
CA LYS A 130 7.55 -3.68 -5.99
C LYS A 130 7.59 -4.75 -4.91
N ALA A 131 8.79 -5.26 -4.63
CA ALA A 131 9.07 -6.12 -3.49
C ALA A 131 10.33 -5.65 -2.75
N GLN A 132 10.34 -5.83 -1.43
CA GLN A 132 11.47 -5.51 -0.56
C GLN A 132 11.76 -6.75 0.29
N PHE A 133 12.88 -7.39 0.01
CA PHE A 133 13.27 -8.64 0.65
C PHE A 133 14.34 -8.37 1.71
N PRO A 134 14.08 -8.60 3.00
CA PRO A 134 15.15 -8.69 4.00
C PRO A 134 16.10 -9.83 3.64
N VAL A 135 17.36 -9.65 3.94
CA VAL A 135 18.42 -10.64 3.76
C VAL A 135 18.95 -11.07 5.12
N GLY A 136 19.03 -12.36 5.37
CA GLY A 136 19.48 -12.89 6.66
C GLY A 136 20.00 -14.31 6.56
N TYR A 137 20.12 -14.96 7.70
CA TYR A 137 20.48 -16.36 7.79
C TYR A 137 19.29 -17.20 8.26
N ASP A 138 19.16 -18.42 7.71
CA ASP A 138 18.32 -19.44 8.29
C ASP A 138 18.99 -20.10 9.51
N ARG A 139 18.33 -21.11 10.08
CA ARG A 139 18.85 -21.85 11.26
C ARG A 139 20.10 -22.67 10.95
N ASP A 140 20.33 -22.99 9.69
CA ASP A 140 21.45 -23.81 9.20
C ASP A 140 22.61 -22.91 8.74
N GLY A 141 22.48 -21.58 8.83
CA GLY A 141 23.50 -20.61 8.45
C GLY A 141 23.54 -20.29 6.96
N ASN A 142 22.53 -20.66 6.19
CA ASN A 142 22.45 -20.31 4.78
C ASN A 142 21.89 -18.88 4.61
N ILE A 143 22.37 -18.16 3.61
CA ILE A 143 21.82 -16.85 3.24
C ILE A 143 20.44 -17.03 2.63
N VAL A 144 19.45 -16.39 3.26
CA VAL A 144 18.04 -16.43 2.81
C VAL A 144 17.50 -15.05 2.55
N THR A 145 16.54 -15.00 1.67
CA THR A 145 15.68 -13.84 1.37
C THR A 145 14.23 -14.24 1.53
N GLY A 146 13.37 -13.29 1.88
CA GLY A 146 11.94 -13.62 2.08
C GLY A 146 11.17 -12.48 2.73
N PHE A 147 10.34 -12.81 3.73
CA PHE A 147 9.55 -11.83 4.46
C PHE A 147 9.60 -12.11 5.97
N TYR A 148 9.36 -11.09 6.77
CA TYR A 148 9.33 -11.29 8.22
C TYR A 148 8.09 -12.07 8.65
N ALA A 149 8.28 -13.02 9.55
CA ALA A 149 7.18 -13.66 10.25
C ALA A 149 6.42 -12.63 11.07
N GLY A 150 5.11 -12.76 11.14
CA GLY A 150 4.25 -11.82 11.87
C GLY A 150 4.73 -11.58 13.31
N ARG A 151 4.88 -10.32 13.69
CA ARG A 151 5.33 -9.86 15.03
C ARG A 151 6.78 -10.26 15.40
N THR A 152 7.60 -10.64 14.45
CA THR A 152 9.03 -10.95 14.66
C THR A 152 9.88 -10.43 13.52
N HIS A 153 11.21 -10.45 13.69
CA HIS A 153 12.19 -10.18 12.64
C HIS A 153 12.81 -11.46 12.05
N SER A 154 12.22 -12.62 12.34
CA SER A 154 12.64 -13.87 11.72
C SER A 154 12.22 -13.90 10.26
N ILE A 155 13.14 -14.17 9.35
CA ILE A 155 12.85 -14.24 7.91
C ILE A 155 12.25 -15.60 7.59
N ILE A 156 11.10 -15.60 6.96
CA ILE A 156 10.49 -16.76 6.30
C ILE A 156 11.06 -16.82 4.89
N PRO A 157 11.87 -17.83 4.55
CA PRO A 157 12.44 -17.94 3.20
C PRO A 157 11.33 -17.98 2.14
N CYS A 158 11.41 -17.06 1.19
CA CYS A 158 10.44 -16.97 0.10
C CYS A 158 11.04 -16.13 -1.04
N ASP A 159 11.60 -16.78 -2.02
CA ASP A 159 12.16 -16.11 -3.20
C ASP A 159 11.10 -15.88 -4.28
N ASP A 160 10.06 -16.71 -4.31
CA ASP A 160 8.92 -16.59 -5.24
C ASP A 160 7.61 -16.31 -4.48
N CYS A 161 7.30 -15.03 -4.32
CA CYS A 161 6.06 -14.57 -3.71
C CYS A 161 4.94 -14.55 -4.75
N LEU A 162 3.83 -15.27 -4.51
CA LEU A 162 2.74 -15.40 -5.48
C LEU A 162 2.02 -14.08 -5.83
N ILE A 163 2.07 -13.06 -4.96
CA ILE A 163 1.56 -11.72 -5.30
C ILE A 163 2.62 -10.83 -5.94
N GLY A 164 3.92 -11.18 -5.82
CA GLY A 164 5.04 -10.51 -6.46
C GLY A 164 5.35 -11.05 -7.85
N SER A 165 6.27 -10.41 -8.56
CA SER A 165 6.69 -10.87 -9.88
C SER A 165 7.55 -12.14 -9.80
N ASP A 166 7.42 -13.00 -10.78
CA ASP A 166 8.18 -14.22 -11.00
C ASP A 166 9.69 -14.00 -11.19
N ILE A 167 10.08 -12.83 -11.72
CA ILE A 167 11.49 -12.49 -11.93
C ILE A 167 12.30 -12.35 -10.63
N ASN A 168 11.62 -12.14 -9.50
CA ASN A 168 12.30 -11.89 -8.23
C ASN A 168 13.24 -13.05 -7.86
N ALA A 169 12.82 -14.30 -8.06
CA ALA A 169 13.60 -15.48 -7.70
C ALA A 169 14.98 -15.50 -8.39
N GLY A 170 15.04 -15.20 -9.69
CA GLY A 170 16.29 -15.16 -10.45
C GLY A 170 17.24 -14.05 -9.98
N ILE A 171 16.71 -12.86 -9.72
CA ILE A 171 17.49 -11.72 -9.21
C ILE A 171 18.03 -12.02 -7.81
N LEU A 172 17.19 -12.54 -6.91
CA LEU A 172 17.58 -12.91 -5.55
C LEU A 172 18.64 -14.01 -5.56
N ALA A 173 18.52 -15.01 -6.42
CA ALA A 173 19.50 -16.08 -6.58
C ALA A 173 20.87 -15.54 -7.04
N ALA A 174 20.90 -14.62 -8.01
CA ALA A 174 22.14 -13.99 -8.49
C ALA A 174 22.84 -13.21 -7.36
N ILE A 175 22.08 -12.43 -6.57
CA ILE A 175 22.64 -11.64 -5.45
C ILE A 175 23.12 -12.57 -4.33
N LYS A 176 22.37 -13.59 -3.94
CA LYS A 176 22.81 -14.58 -2.93
C LYS A 176 24.08 -15.30 -3.37
N SER A 177 24.16 -15.71 -4.64
CA SER A 177 25.37 -16.35 -5.18
C SER A 177 26.58 -15.42 -5.15
N HIS A 178 26.41 -14.14 -5.45
CA HIS A 178 27.44 -13.12 -5.33
C HIS A 178 27.90 -12.94 -3.87
N MET A 179 26.95 -12.86 -2.93
CA MET A 179 27.25 -12.73 -1.49
C MET A 179 28.07 -13.91 -0.99
N LEU A 180 27.69 -15.14 -1.36
CA LEU A 180 28.44 -16.35 -1.01
C LEU A 180 29.84 -16.33 -1.60
N LYS A 181 30.00 -16.05 -2.89
CA LYS A 181 31.29 -16.03 -3.59
C LYS A 181 32.29 -15.05 -2.98
N TYR A 182 31.84 -13.89 -2.56
CA TYR A 182 32.70 -12.82 -2.04
C TYR A 182 32.68 -12.68 -0.51
N ASN A 183 32.06 -13.65 0.19
CA ASN A 183 31.92 -13.67 1.65
C ASN A 183 31.32 -12.38 2.20
N ILE A 184 30.22 -11.92 1.56
CA ILE A 184 29.44 -10.75 1.98
C ILE A 184 28.37 -11.24 2.95
N LYS A 185 28.37 -10.70 4.16
CA LYS A 185 27.43 -11.14 5.22
C LYS A 185 26.12 -10.37 5.17
N PRO A 186 24.96 -11.03 5.37
CA PRO A 186 23.73 -10.37 5.72
C PRO A 186 23.87 -9.47 6.95
N TYR A 187 23.11 -8.40 6.99
CA TYR A 187 23.05 -7.50 8.13
C TYR A 187 22.32 -8.16 9.31
N ASN A 188 22.91 -8.06 10.48
CA ASN A 188 22.32 -8.46 11.74
C ASN A 188 21.86 -7.22 12.51
N GLU A 189 20.55 -7.09 12.74
CA GLU A 189 19.95 -5.92 13.39
C GLU A 189 20.32 -5.78 14.87
N GLU A 190 20.52 -6.90 15.59
CA GLU A 190 20.84 -6.90 17.02
C GLU A 190 22.28 -6.44 17.25
N LEU A 191 23.21 -6.99 16.47
CA LEU A 191 24.64 -6.71 16.58
C LEU A 191 25.08 -5.48 15.78
N HIS A 192 24.25 -4.97 14.87
CA HIS A 192 24.57 -3.91 13.92
C HIS A 192 25.83 -4.24 13.09
N THR A 193 25.94 -5.49 12.65
CA THR A 193 27.06 -6.00 11.85
C THR A 193 26.57 -6.64 10.57
N GLY A 194 27.48 -6.89 9.62
CA GLY A 194 27.12 -7.37 8.29
C GLY A 194 26.74 -6.23 7.36
N LEU A 195 26.58 -6.53 6.08
CA LEU A 195 26.53 -5.52 5.03
C LEU A 195 25.13 -5.41 4.37
N VAL A 196 24.62 -6.50 3.79
CA VAL A 196 23.39 -6.45 2.99
C VAL A 196 22.15 -6.58 3.89
N ARG A 197 21.34 -5.53 3.89
CA ARG A 197 20.10 -5.44 4.70
C ARG A 197 18.87 -5.92 3.94
N HIS A 198 18.62 -5.33 2.78
CA HIS A 198 17.44 -5.62 1.96
C HIS A 198 17.79 -5.57 0.48
N ILE A 199 16.95 -6.21 -0.32
CA ILE A 199 16.95 -6.10 -1.78
C ILE A 199 15.59 -5.55 -2.19
N LEU A 200 15.58 -4.35 -2.78
CA LEU A 200 14.41 -3.75 -3.39
C LEU A 200 14.41 -4.08 -4.87
N ILE A 201 13.31 -4.64 -5.37
CA ILE A 201 13.08 -4.86 -6.80
C ILE A 201 11.83 -4.08 -7.19
N ARG A 202 11.93 -3.27 -8.25
CA ARG A 202 10.81 -2.57 -8.88
C ARG A 202 10.72 -2.93 -10.34
N ILE A 203 9.52 -2.95 -10.87
CA ILE A 203 9.23 -3.29 -12.27
C ILE A 203 8.27 -2.26 -12.82
N GLY A 204 8.62 -1.68 -13.97
CA GLY A 204 7.68 -0.93 -14.79
C GLY A 204 6.75 -1.91 -15.49
N ALA A 205 5.49 -1.94 -15.09
CA ALA A 205 4.53 -2.94 -15.58
C ALA A 205 4.24 -2.79 -17.08
N ALA A 206 4.25 -1.56 -17.59
CA ALA A 206 4.03 -1.27 -19.01
C ALA A 206 5.32 -1.32 -19.82
N THR A 207 6.48 -1.03 -19.20
CA THR A 207 7.76 -0.91 -19.92
C THR A 207 8.66 -2.13 -19.82
N GLY A 208 8.40 -3.03 -18.87
CA GLY A 208 9.28 -4.16 -18.57
C GLY A 208 10.63 -3.76 -17.94
N GLN A 209 10.84 -2.48 -17.63
CA GLN A 209 12.09 -2.01 -17.02
C GLN A 209 12.16 -2.48 -15.55
N ILE A 210 13.30 -3.05 -15.17
CA ILE A 210 13.54 -3.57 -13.82
C ILE A 210 14.61 -2.70 -13.14
N MET A 211 14.32 -2.31 -11.89
CA MET A 211 15.29 -1.72 -10.97
C MET A 211 15.62 -2.72 -9.87
N VAL A 212 16.91 -2.91 -9.63
CA VAL A 212 17.44 -3.66 -8.50
C VAL A 212 18.21 -2.69 -7.61
N CYS A 213 17.76 -2.48 -6.38
CA CYS A 213 18.41 -1.62 -5.42
C CYS A 213 18.80 -2.43 -4.17
N ILE A 214 20.09 -2.52 -3.89
CA ILE A 214 20.62 -3.27 -2.76
C ILE A 214 20.87 -2.31 -1.61
N VAL A 215 20.20 -2.55 -0.48
CA VAL A 215 20.31 -1.73 0.73
C VAL A 215 21.45 -2.27 1.59
N ILE A 216 22.45 -1.42 1.88
CA ILE A 216 23.64 -1.83 2.59
C ILE A 216 23.90 -1.02 3.86
N ASN A 217 24.49 -1.68 4.86
CA ASN A 217 25.05 -1.08 6.07
C ASN A 217 26.55 -0.85 5.87
N GLY A 218 26.88 0.08 4.97
CA GLY A 218 28.25 0.37 4.56
C GLY A 218 28.27 1.31 3.36
N ASP A 219 29.41 1.44 2.72
CA ASP A 219 29.67 2.37 1.62
C ASP A 219 29.90 1.70 0.25
N HIS A 220 30.21 0.41 0.22
CA HIS A 220 30.44 -0.35 -1.02
C HIS A 220 30.20 -1.84 -0.86
N LEU A 221 29.99 -2.53 -1.99
CA LEU A 221 29.99 -3.98 -2.08
C LEU A 221 31.32 -4.47 -2.66
N LYS A 222 31.75 -5.66 -2.25
CA LYS A 222 32.90 -6.31 -2.92
C LYS A 222 32.50 -6.74 -4.32
N ALA A 223 33.41 -6.54 -5.29
CA ALA A 223 33.26 -6.98 -6.67
C ALA A 223 31.95 -6.50 -7.33
N GLU A 224 31.64 -5.21 -7.23
CA GLU A 224 30.45 -4.60 -7.84
C GLU A 224 30.34 -4.84 -9.35
N PRO A 225 31.43 -4.75 -10.15
CA PRO A 225 31.34 -4.99 -11.60
C PRO A 225 30.87 -6.41 -11.92
N GLU A 226 31.28 -7.41 -11.16
CA GLU A 226 30.86 -8.80 -11.34
C GLU A 226 29.40 -8.99 -10.99
N LEU A 227 28.89 -8.31 -9.95
CA LEU A 227 27.48 -8.32 -9.61
C LEU A 227 26.65 -7.67 -10.72
N VAL A 228 27.07 -6.51 -11.20
CA VAL A 228 26.41 -5.81 -12.32
C VAL A 228 26.34 -6.73 -13.53
N LYS A 229 27.44 -7.37 -13.91
CA LYS A 229 27.48 -8.31 -15.03
C LYS A 229 26.56 -9.51 -14.81
N ALA A 230 26.55 -10.08 -13.59
CA ALA A 230 25.70 -11.22 -13.27
C ALA A 230 24.21 -10.85 -13.41
N LEU A 231 23.79 -9.67 -12.91
CA LEU A 231 22.42 -9.18 -13.01
C LEU A 231 22.04 -8.86 -14.47
N GLN A 232 22.89 -8.17 -15.21
CA GLN A 232 22.63 -7.82 -16.62
C GLN A 232 22.54 -9.04 -17.55
N ASN A 233 23.17 -10.15 -17.18
CA ASN A 233 23.13 -11.40 -17.95
C ASN A 233 21.90 -12.28 -17.61
N LEU A 234 21.04 -11.87 -16.68
CA LEU A 234 19.81 -12.61 -16.42
C LEU A 234 18.89 -12.54 -17.64
N ALA A 235 18.47 -13.71 -18.11
CA ALA A 235 17.46 -13.82 -19.16
C ALA A 235 16.07 -13.92 -18.52
N PHE A 236 15.13 -13.15 -19.06
CA PHE A 236 13.71 -13.22 -18.72
C PHE A 236 12.93 -13.81 -19.90
N SER A 237 11.79 -14.43 -19.63
CA SER A 237 10.98 -15.09 -20.66
C SER A 237 10.25 -14.13 -21.60
N ASP A 238 10.34 -12.85 -21.34
CA ASP A 238 9.69 -11.76 -22.07
C ASP A 238 10.67 -10.58 -22.27
N ASP A 239 10.16 -9.44 -22.74
CA ASP A 239 10.96 -8.24 -23.06
C ASP A 239 11.44 -7.47 -21.81
N ARG A 240 11.24 -8.00 -20.60
CA ARG A 240 11.73 -7.38 -19.35
C ARG A 240 13.26 -7.34 -19.34
N LYS A 241 13.82 -6.24 -18.83
CA LYS A 241 15.27 -6.04 -18.72
C LYS A 241 15.65 -5.21 -17.52
N ILE A 242 16.82 -5.50 -16.94
CA ILE A 242 17.38 -4.67 -15.86
C ILE A 242 17.87 -3.35 -16.44
N ALA A 243 17.15 -2.28 -16.14
CA ALA A 243 17.42 -0.92 -16.59
C ALA A 243 18.15 -0.08 -15.54
N SER A 244 18.13 -0.51 -14.28
CA SER A 244 18.72 0.22 -13.15
C SER A 244 19.27 -0.75 -12.12
N ILE A 245 20.54 -0.56 -11.71
CA ILE A 245 21.17 -1.28 -10.61
C ILE A 245 21.77 -0.23 -9.67
N MET A 246 21.34 -0.25 -8.41
CA MET A 246 21.66 0.79 -7.44
C MET A 246 22.08 0.21 -6.09
N LEU A 247 22.86 0.96 -5.34
CA LEU A 247 23.02 0.81 -3.89
C LEU A 247 22.23 1.88 -3.17
N ASN A 248 21.64 1.52 -2.03
CA ASN A 248 21.07 2.44 -1.07
C ASN A 248 21.83 2.31 0.27
N TYR A 249 22.25 3.44 0.82
CA TYR A 249 23.04 3.47 2.05
C TYR A 249 22.14 3.65 3.27
N ASN A 250 22.01 2.61 4.09
CA ASN A 250 21.29 2.69 5.35
C ASN A 250 22.14 2.13 6.51
N THR A 251 22.93 2.98 7.11
CA THR A 251 23.81 2.67 8.25
C THR A 251 23.13 2.94 9.61
N ARG A 252 21.86 3.37 9.62
CA ARG A 252 21.14 3.71 10.85
C ARG A 252 20.53 2.45 11.49
N ARG A 253 20.51 2.43 12.82
CA ARG A 253 19.73 1.45 13.60
C ARG A 253 18.25 1.87 13.62
N THR A 254 17.50 1.46 12.61
CA THR A 254 16.11 1.83 12.41
C THR A 254 15.35 0.75 11.64
N ASN A 255 14.04 0.70 11.83
CA ASN A 255 13.13 -0.16 11.06
C ASN A 255 12.83 0.41 9.65
N VAL A 256 13.32 1.61 9.34
CA VAL A 256 13.21 2.18 7.99
C VAL A 256 14.13 1.40 7.06
N ILE A 257 13.58 0.86 5.98
CA ILE A 257 14.32 -0.03 5.05
C ILE A 257 15.33 0.76 4.23
N LEU A 258 14.91 1.87 3.62
CA LEU A 258 15.75 2.69 2.73
C LEU A 258 16.39 3.85 3.50
N GLY A 259 17.69 4.05 3.28
CA GLY A 259 18.35 5.29 3.65
C GLY A 259 18.02 6.41 2.63
N THR A 260 18.55 7.60 2.89
CA THR A 260 18.27 8.81 2.08
C THR A 260 19.15 8.93 0.83
N GLU A 261 20.23 8.16 0.75
CA GLU A 261 21.23 8.27 -0.31
C GLU A 261 21.28 6.99 -1.15
N CYS A 262 21.38 7.18 -2.47
CA CYS A 262 21.52 6.10 -3.44
C CYS A 262 22.69 6.37 -4.38
N ARG A 263 23.39 5.31 -4.80
CA ARG A 263 24.44 5.36 -5.83
C ARG A 263 24.10 4.43 -6.98
N LEU A 264 24.20 4.95 -8.19
CA LEU A 264 24.03 4.18 -9.42
C LEU A 264 25.26 3.27 -9.63
N LEU A 265 25.02 1.99 -9.87
CA LEU A 265 26.05 1.03 -10.29
C LEU A 265 26.03 0.84 -11.80
N ALA A 266 24.85 0.74 -12.42
CA ALA A 266 24.71 0.59 -13.85
C ALA A 266 23.29 0.99 -14.32
N GLY A 267 23.17 1.42 -15.57
CA GLY A 267 21.92 1.83 -16.20
C GLY A 267 21.50 3.25 -15.84
N ASN A 268 20.23 3.46 -15.55
CA ASN A 268 19.66 4.76 -15.19
C ASN A 268 19.36 4.87 -13.69
N PRO A 269 19.34 6.06 -13.08
CA PRO A 269 18.97 6.23 -11.67
C PRO A 269 17.47 6.06 -11.39
N TYR A 270 16.69 5.69 -12.39
CA TYR A 270 15.24 5.46 -12.35
C TYR A 270 14.85 4.37 -13.33
N ILE A 271 13.66 3.85 -13.18
CA ILE A 271 12.92 3.15 -14.24
C ILE A 271 11.74 4.00 -14.69
N GLU A 272 11.21 3.70 -15.85
CA GLU A 272 10.02 4.37 -16.39
C GLU A 272 8.85 3.40 -16.41
N ASP A 273 7.66 3.91 -16.12
CA ASP A 273 6.40 3.17 -16.23
C ASP A 273 5.27 4.10 -16.63
N TYR A 274 4.11 3.54 -16.95
CA TYR A 274 2.92 4.27 -17.35
C TYR A 274 1.75 3.98 -16.43
N ILE A 275 0.95 5.01 -16.11
CA ILE A 275 -0.42 4.88 -15.60
C ILE A 275 -1.33 5.52 -16.66
N GLY A 276 -2.13 4.69 -17.33
CA GLY A 276 -2.78 5.13 -18.56
C GLY A 276 -1.75 5.51 -19.60
N ASP A 277 -1.82 6.75 -20.09
CA ASP A 277 -0.91 7.32 -21.07
C ASP A 277 0.08 8.34 -20.46
N ILE A 278 0.12 8.49 -19.15
CA ILE A 278 1.10 9.31 -18.44
C ILE A 278 2.33 8.47 -18.09
N ARG A 279 3.49 8.95 -18.53
CA ARG A 279 4.80 8.35 -18.25
C ARG A 279 5.40 8.91 -16.98
N TYR A 280 5.93 8.03 -16.12
CA TYR A 280 6.57 8.40 -14.86
C TYR A 280 7.99 7.85 -14.78
N ARG A 281 8.91 8.66 -14.27
CA ARG A 281 10.21 8.22 -13.79
C ARG A 281 10.12 7.90 -12.30
N ILE A 282 10.60 6.72 -11.95
CA ILE A 282 10.46 6.14 -10.61
C ILE A 282 11.86 5.84 -10.09
N SER A 283 12.29 6.59 -9.08
CA SER A 283 13.57 6.36 -8.37
C SER A 283 13.41 5.29 -7.28
N PRO A 284 14.50 4.81 -6.65
CA PRO A 284 14.40 3.88 -5.51
C PRO A 284 13.54 4.43 -4.37
N LEU A 285 13.61 5.75 -4.14
CA LEU A 285 12.97 6.43 -3.01
C LEU A 285 11.56 6.93 -3.33
N SER A 286 11.16 7.01 -4.61
CA SER A 286 9.83 7.47 -5.00
C SER A 286 8.73 6.56 -4.45
N PHE A 287 7.66 7.16 -3.93
CA PHE A 287 6.41 6.42 -3.73
C PHE A 287 5.76 6.19 -5.10
N TYR A 288 5.37 4.97 -5.37
CA TYR A 288 4.62 4.57 -6.56
C TYR A 288 3.74 3.39 -6.20
N GLN A 289 2.49 3.41 -6.61
CA GLN A 289 1.50 2.40 -6.26
C GLN A 289 1.93 0.99 -6.72
N VAL A 290 1.68 0.00 -5.87
CA VAL A 290 2.25 -1.34 -6.06
C VAL A 290 1.44 -2.27 -6.97
N ASN A 291 0.21 -1.89 -7.30
CA ASN A 291 -0.69 -2.64 -8.17
C ASN A 291 -1.08 -1.76 -9.38
N PRO A 292 -0.36 -1.81 -10.49
CA PRO A 292 -0.58 -0.92 -11.64
C PRO A 292 -1.99 -1.00 -12.23
N LYS A 293 -2.58 -2.19 -12.29
CA LYS A 293 -3.93 -2.40 -12.82
C LYS A 293 -4.97 -1.67 -11.97
N GLN A 294 -4.95 -1.90 -10.66
CA GLN A 294 -5.90 -1.27 -9.74
C GLN A 294 -5.61 0.21 -9.51
N THR A 295 -4.36 0.64 -9.66
CA THR A 295 -4.00 2.07 -9.64
C THR A 295 -4.70 2.83 -10.77
N LYS A 296 -4.72 2.26 -11.98
CA LYS A 296 -5.45 2.85 -13.11
C LYS A 296 -6.95 2.96 -12.81
N VAL A 297 -7.56 1.90 -12.26
CA VAL A 297 -8.98 1.91 -11.84
C VAL A 297 -9.24 3.00 -10.81
N LEU A 298 -8.39 3.10 -9.77
CA LEU A 298 -8.52 4.10 -8.71
C LEU A 298 -8.40 5.54 -9.25
N TYR A 299 -7.47 5.78 -10.18
CA TYR A 299 -7.25 7.11 -10.73
C TYR A 299 -8.32 7.49 -11.76
N ASP A 300 -8.85 6.53 -12.51
CA ASP A 300 -10.03 6.76 -13.38
C ASP A 300 -11.26 7.15 -12.52
N LEU A 301 -11.44 6.51 -11.37
CA LEU A 301 -12.50 6.89 -10.41
C LEU A 301 -12.27 8.30 -9.87
N ALA A 302 -11.06 8.62 -9.42
CA ALA A 302 -10.72 9.94 -8.91
C ALA A 302 -10.97 11.03 -9.96
N LEU A 303 -10.58 10.78 -11.22
CA LEU A 303 -10.85 11.68 -12.35
C LEU A 303 -12.36 11.82 -12.62
N SER A 304 -13.09 10.71 -12.65
CA SER A 304 -14.55 10.70 -12.83
C SER A 304 -15.26 11.47 -11.71
N TYR A 305 -14.79 11.32 -10.46
CA TYR A 305 -15.40 12.00 -9.31
C TYR A 305 -14.99 13.47 -9.22
N ALA A 306 -13.84 13.84 -9.76
CA ALA A 306 -13.44 15.23 -9.93
C ALA A 306 -14.32 15.97 -10.96
N ASP A 307 -14.90 15.26 -11.95
CA ASP A 307 -15.85 15.76 -12.96
C ASP A 307 -15.36 17.07 -13.61
N LEU A 308 -14.18 16.99 -14.24
CA LEU A 308 -13.46 18.13 -14.81
C LEU A 308 -13.85 18.39 -16.26
N HIS A 309 -14.02 19.67 -16.61
CA HIS A 309 -14.42 20.14 -17.94
C HIS A 309 -13.41 21.11 -18.59
N GLY A 310 -12.19 21.19 -18.06
CA GLY A 310 -11.14 22.04 -18.58
C GLY A 310 -11.13 23.48 -18.04
N THR A 311 -12.04 23.82 -17.18
CA THR A 311 -12.18 25.18 -16.60
C THR A 311 -11.76 25.26 -15.13
N GLU A 312 -11.63 24.12 -14.48
CA GLU A 312 -11.44 24.01 -13.04
C GLU A 312 -10.00 24.26 -12.61
N THR A 313 -9.84 24.90 -11.47
CA THR A 313 -8.63 24.91 -10.66
C THR A 313 -8.70 23.77 -9.65
N VAL A 314 -7.74 22.87 -9.73
CA VAL A 314 -7.67 21.65 -8.88
C VAL A 314 -6.49 21.75 -7.94
N TRP A 315 -6.68 21.41 -6.66
CA TRP A 315 -5.61 21.16 -5.71
C TRP A 315 -5.51 19.66 -5.44
N ASP A 316 -4.31 19.12 -5.61
CA ASP A 316 -3.95 17.73 -5.26
C ASP A 316 -3.04 17.78 -4.03
N LEU A 317 -3.60 17.40 -2.90
CA LEU A 317 -2.92 17.45 -1.61
C LEU A 317 -2.37 16.07 -1.26
N TYR A 318 -1.10 16.00 -0.89
CA TYR A 318 -0.29 14.79 -0.76
C TYR A 318 0.09 14.16 -2.12
N CYS A 319 0.48 15.00 -3.10
CA CYS A 319 0.62 14.61 -4.51
C CYS A 319 1.77 13.64 -4.81
N GLY A 320 2.71 13.43 -3.88
CA GLY A 320 3.89 12.59 -4.11
C GLY A 320 4.69 13.03 -5.34
N ILE A 321 4.99 12.10 -6.23
CA ILE A 321 5.67 12.39 -7.52
C ILE A 321 4.72 12.88 -8.62
N GLY A 322 3.53 13.37 -8.24
CA GLY A 322 2.54 13.95 -9.14
C GLY A 322 1.65 12.93 -9.84
N THR A 323 1.50 11.71 -9.31
CA THR A 323 0.78 10.64 -10.01
C THR A 323 -0.68 10.99 -10.28
N ILE A 324 -1.43 11.46 -9.30
CA ILE A 324 -2.82 11.91 -9.47
C ILE A 324 -2.86 13.28 -10.15
N SER A 325 -1.98 14.21 -9.72
CA SER A 325 -1.92 15.58 -10.30
C SER A 325 -1.82 15.58 -11.82
N LEU A 326 -0.91 14.78 -12.39
CA LEU A 326 -0.69 14.74 -13.84
C LEU A 326 -1.86 14.06 -14.57
N PHE A 327 -2.52 13.12 -13.91
CA PHE A 327 -3.72 12.48 -14.44
C PHE A 327 -4.89 13.47 -14.54
N LEU A 328 -5.07 14.31 -13.52
CA LEU A 328 -6.08 15.37 -13.48
C LEU A 328 -5.76 16.53 -14.44
N ALA A 329 -4.49 16.86 -14.62
CA ALA A 329 -4.05 18.04 -15.40
C ALA A 329 -4.51 18.00 -16.86
N ARG A 330 -4.78 16.83 -17.44
CA ARG A 330 -5.33 16.70 -18.79
C ARG A 330 -6.71 17.24 -18.98
N ASN A 331 -7.51 17.27 -17.88
CA ASN A 331 -8.91 17.68 -17.91
C ASN A 331 -9.17 18.93 -17.05
N ALA A 332 -8.12 19.53 -16.47
CA ALA A 332 -8.20 20.72 -15.65
C ALA A 332 -7.62 21.95 -16.36
N ARG A 333 -8.08 23.13 -16.02
CA ARG A 333 -7.43 24.39 -16.43
C ARG A 333 -6.05 24.52 -15.77
N LYS A 334 -5.97 24.23 -14.47
CA LYS A 334 -4.75 24.32 -13.68
C LYS A 334 -4.80 23.30 -12.53
N VAL A 335 -3.68 22.64 -12.25
CA VAL A 335 -3.50 21.77 -11.10
C VAL A 335 -2.39 22.29 -10.23
N TYR A 336 -2.62 22.33 -8.92
CA TYR A 336 -1.63 22.64 -7.90
C TYR A 336 -1.40 21.41 -7.01
N GLY A 337 -0.19 20.87 -7.05
CA GLY A 337 0.22 19.73 -6.22
C GLY A 337 0.98 20.19 -4.97
N VAL A 338 0.70 19.57 -3.82
CA VAL A 338 1.41 19.85 -2.56
C VAL A 338 1.93 18.55 -1.97
N GLU A 339 3.21 18.53 -1.61
CA GLU A 339 3.88 17.39 -1.00
C GLU A 339 4.96 17.86 -0.02
N ILE A 340 5.09 17.20 1.12
CA ILE A 340 6.06 17.58 2.16
C ILE A 340 7.51 17.19 1.79
N VAL A 341 7.69 16.19 0.94
CA VAL A 341 9.00 15.64 0.56
C VAL A 341 9.56 16.43 -0.63
N PRO A 342 10.64 17.23 -0.46
CA PRO A 342 11.18 18.06 -1.55
C PRO A 342 11.57 17.27 -2.79
N GLN A 343 12.20 16.09 -2.63
CA GLN A 343 12.59 15.24 -3.75
C GLN A 343 11.39 14.75 -4.57
N ALA A 344 10.27 14.44 -3.91
CA ALA A 344 9.06 14.03 -4.63
C ALA A 344 8.50 15.18 -5.49
N ILE A 345 8.60 16.43 -5.05
CA ILE A 345 8.22 17.60 -5.85
C ILE A 345 9.14 17.79 -7.06
N GLU A 346 10.44 17.58 -6.93
CA GLU A 346 11.36 17.63 -8.08
C GLU A 346 11.03 16.49 -9.07
N ASP A 347 10.74 15.30 -8.59
CA ASP A 347 10.29 14.18 -9.41
C ASP A 347 8.95 14.51 -10.11
N ALA A 348 8.00 15.17 -9.42
CA ALA A 348 6.71 15.59 -9.98
C ALA A 348 6.87 16.61 -11.12
N LYS A 349 7.74 17.62 -10.93
CA LYS A 349 8.09 18.59 -11.97
C LYS A 349 8.74 17.92 -13.19
N ALA A 350 9.68 17.01 -12.94
CA ALA A 350 10.33 16.24 -14.00
C ALA A 350 9.34 15.36 -14.76
N ASN A 351 8.39 14.73 -14.08
CA ASN A 351 7.33 13.94 -14.67
C ASN A 351 6.34 14.81 -15.48
N ALA A 352 6.00 16.01 -15.01
CA ALA A 352 5.21 16.98 -15.77
C ALA A 352 5.91 17.34 -17.08
N ALA A 353 7.18 17.72 -17.01
CA ALA A 353 7.99 18.07 -18.20
C ALA A 353 8.11 16.89 -19.17
N LEU A 354 8.32 15.67 -18.66
CA LEU A 354 8.40 14.42 -19.46
C LEU A 354 7.15 14.18 -20.32
N ASN A 355 5.98 14.61 -19.83
CA ASN A 355 4.68 14.45 -20.49
C ASN A 355 4.20 15.72 -21.22
N GLY A 356 4.99 16.79 -21.25
CA GLY A 356 4.58 18.07 -21.86
C GLY A 356 3.43 18.75 -21.12
N ILE A 357 3.20 18.43 -19.84
CA ILE A 357 2.13 19.01 -19.01
C ILE A 357 2.64 20.33 -18.43
N THR A 358 2.05 21.45 -18.88
CA THR A 358 2.45 22.82 -18.50
C THR A 358 1.48 23.50 -17.53
N ASN A 359 0.30 22.91 -17.32
CA ASN A 359 -0.75 23.44 -16.45
C ASN A 359 -0.73 22.84 -15.03
N ALA A 360 0.33 22.09 -14.66
CA ALA A 360 0.55 21.60 -13.31
C ALA A 360 1.69 22.40 -12.64
N GLU A 361 1.50 22.77 -11.36
CA GLU A 361 2.46 23.48 -10.54
C GLU A 361 2.58 22.80 -9.18
N PHE A 362 3.80 22.73 -8.61
CA PHE A 362 4.05 21.91 -7.44
C PHE A 362 4.76 22.69 -6.34
N TYR A 363 4.30 22.53 -5.09
CA TYR A 363 4.80 23.20 -3.90
C TYR A 363 5.30 22.21 -2.85
N VAL A 364 6.46 22.50 -2.27
CA VAL A 364 6.99 21.78 -1.12
C VAL A 364 6.38 22.33 0.15
N GLY A 365 5.79 21.49 0.97
CA GLY A 365 5.27 21.89 2.28
C GLY A 365 4.15 20.98 2.76
N ARG A 366 3.65 21.26 3.95
CA ARG A 366 2.48 20.58 4.48
C ARG A 366 1.22 21.14 3.81
N ALA A 367 0.30 20.28 3.44
CA ALA A 367 -0.94 20.69 2.77
C ALA A 367 -1.74 21.71 3.60
N GLU A 368 -1.78 21.50 4.91
CA GLU A 368 -2.44 22.39 5.89
C GLU A 368 -1.80 23.76 6.06
N ASP A 369 -0.55 23.96 5.60
CA ASP A 369 0.15 25.24 5.65
C ASP A 369 0.16 25.92 4.27
N VAL A 370 0.45 25.17 3.21
CA VAL A 370 0.59 25.71 1.84
C VAL A 370 -0.76 26.18 1.28
N LEU A 371 -1.81 25.36 1.41
CA LEU A 371 -3.12 25.67 0.84
C LEU A 371 -3.71 26.99 1.40
N PRO A 372 -3.78 27.20 2.74
CA PRO A 372 -4.28 28.47 3.28
C PRO A 372 -3.42 29.67 2.91
N ALA A 373 -2.08 29.50 2.91
CA ALA A 373 -1.15 30.56 2.57
C ALA A 373 -1.34 31.04 1.12
N LYS A 374 -1.46 30.12 0.18
CA LYS A 374 -1.69 30.41 -1.24
C LYS A 374 -3.08 31.03 -1.50
N TYR A 375 -4.09 30.59 -0.77
CA TYR A 375 -5.40 31.20 -0.82
C TYR A 375 -5.37 32.64 -0.34
N ALA A 376 -4.69 32.91 0.79
CA ALA A 376 -4.62 34.25 1.37
C ALA A 376 -3.72 35.21 0.57
N SER A 377 -2.54 34.74 0.06
CA SER A 377 -1.56 35.62 -0.61
C SER A 377 -1.88 35.82 -2.09
N ASP A 378 -2.27 34.79 -2.79
CA ASP A 378 -2.37 34.77 -4.26
C ASP A 378 -3.82 34.72 -4.75
N GLY A 379 -4.79 34.60 -3.83
CA GLY A 379 -6.23 34.49 -4.15
C GLY A 379 -6.57 33.21 -4.92
N ILE A 380 -5.71 32.18 -4.86
CA ILE A 380 -5.91 30.94 -5.62
C ILE A 380 -7.00 30.13 -4.94
N SER A 381 -8.20 30.17 -5.52
CA SER A 381 -9.33 29.32 -5.08
C SER A 381 -9.21 27.90 -5.60
N ALA A 382 -9.98 26.98 -5.01
CA ALA A 382 -10.14 25.62 -5.50
C ALA A 382 -11.58 25.41 -6.01
N ASP A 383 -11.73 24.96 -7.25
CA ASP A 383 -12.99 24.39 -7.71
C ASP A 383 -13.11 22.94 -7.22
N VAL A 384 -12.02 22.20 -7.26
CA VAL A 384 -11.92 20.81 -6.81
C VAL A 384 -10.68 20.62 -5.93
N ILE A 385 -10.83 19.91 -4.82
CA ILE A 385 -9.73 19.46 -3.98
C ILE A 385 -9.68 17.93 -4.01
N VAL A 386 -8.52 17.38 -4.33
CA VAL A 386 -8.24 15.94 -4.27
C VAL A 386 -7.28 15.70 -3.10
N VAL A 387 -7.57 14.71 -2.26
CA VAL A 387 -6.72 14.32 -1.14
C VAL A 387 -6.46 12.83 -1.18
N ASP A 388 -5.20 12.42 -0.98
CA ASP A 388 -4.75 11.03 -0.77
C ASP A 388 -3.82 10.97 0.45
N PRO A 389 -4.39 11.19 1.68
CA PRO A 389 -3.60 11.31 2.88
C PRO A 389 -3.03 9.96 3.34
N PRO A 390 -1.98 9.96 4.19
CA PRO A 390 -1.49 8.76 4.85
C PRO A 390 -2.58 8.14 5.74
N ARG A 391 -2.36 6.90 6.22
CA ARG A 391 -3.32 6.12 7.04
C ARG A 391 -3.98 6.87 8.20
N LYS A 392 -3.35 7.89 8.74
CA LYS A 392 -3.91 8.73 9.83
C LYS A 392 -5.04 9.67 9.37
N GLY A 393 -5.30 9.77 8.08
CA GLY A 393 -6.25 10.71 7.48
C GLY A 393 -5.72 12.15 7.44
N CYS A 394 -6.59 13.10 7.14
CA CYS A 394 -6.28 14.53 7.09
C CYS A 394 -6.10 15.11 8.50
N ALA A 395 -5.23 16.12 8.60
CA ALA A 395 -5.18 16.95 9.81
C ALA A 395 -6.44 17.82 9.92
N GLN A 396 -6.87 18.11 11.15
CA GLN A 396 -8.06 18.93 11.42
C GLN A 396 -7.99 20.29 10.72
N SER A 397 -6.83 20.97 10.80
CA SER A 397 -6.60 22.26 10.16
C SER A 397 -6.76 22.25 8.63
N LEU A 398 -6.46 21.10 7.98
CA LEU A 398 -6.69 20.92 6.57
C LEU A 398 -8.19 20.80 6.26
N LEU A 399 -8.94 20.02 7.06
CA LEU A 399 -10.40 19.91 6.90
C LEU A 399 -11.09 21.27 7.11
N ASP A 400 -10.63 22.07 8.10
CA ASP A 400 -11.11 23.44 8.34
C ASP A 400 -10.85 24.33 7.11
N THR A 401 -9.68 24.21 6.50
CA THR A 401 -9.33 24.95 5.27
C THR A 401 -10.22 24.54 4.10
N ILE A 402 -10.47 23.25 3.91
CA ILE A 402 -11.39 22.76 2.87
C ILE A 402 -12.79 23.36 3.05
N LEU A 403 -13.29 23.35 4.29
CA LEU A 403 -14.61 23.95 4.58
C LEU A 403 -14.64 25.47 4.33
N SER A 404 -13.57 26.17 4.70
CA SER A 404 -13.43 27.62 4.49
C SER A 404 -13.35 28.00 3.00
N MET A 405 -12.61 27.23 2.20
CA MET A 405 -12.48 27.47 0.76
C MET A 405 -13.74 27.10 -0.03
N ALA A 406 -14.59 26.26 0.56
CA ALA A 406 -15.87 25.84 0.01
C ALA A 406 -15.79 25.35 -1.46
N PRO A 407 -14.89 24.39 -1.81
CA PRO A 407 -14.78 23.88 -3.17
C PRO A 407 -16.10 23.24 -3.63
N LYS A 408 -16.33 23.25 -4.94
CA LYS A 408 -17.51 22.61 -5.55
C LYS A 408 -17.49 21.09 -5.37
N ARG A 409 -16.30 20.49 -5.24
CA ARG A 409 -16.10 19.04 -5.00
C ARG A 409 -14.85 18.78 -4.20
N VAL A 410 -14.92 17.74 -3.39
CA VAL A 410 -13.74 17.11 -2.79
C VAL A 410 -13.72 15.66 -3.22
N VAL A 411 -12.60 15.19 -3.75
CA VAL A 411 -12.34 13.78 -4.03
C VAL A 411 -11.39 13.27 -2.96
N TYR A 412 -11.85 12.29 -2.18
CA TYR A 412 -11.06 11.73 -1.10
C TYR A 412 -10.66 10.28 -1.46
N VAL A 413 -9.39 10.03 -1.67
CA VAL A 413 -8.80 8.68 -1.79
C VAL A 413 -8.24 8.28 -0.44
N SER A 414 -8.47 7.05 0.02
CA SER A 414 -8.01 6.60 1.33
C SER A 414 -7.72 5.11 1.36
N CYS A 415 -6.58 4.75 1.94
CA CYS A 415 -6.21 3.36 2.25
C CYS A 415 -6.72 2.87 3.62
N ASP A 416 -7.47 3.70 4.36
CA ASP A 416 -8.05 3.36 5.67
C ASP A 416 -9.46 3.93 5.79
N SER A 417 -10.45 3.05 5.66
CA SER A 417 -11.88 3.45 5.68
C SER A 417 -12.35 3.95 7.05
N ALA A 418 -11.65 3.66 8.14
CA ALA A 418 -12.02 4.15 9.47
C ALA A 418 -11.64 5.64 9.64
N THR A 419 -10.42 6.01 9.23
CA THR A 419 -9.99 7.42 9.24
C THR A 419 -10.75 8.23 8.19
N LEU A 420 -11.04 7.65 7.02
CA LEU A 420 -11.93 8.24 6.03
C LEU A 420 -13.30 8.57 6.63
N ALA A 421 -13.94 7.61 7.28
CA ALA A 421 -15.26 7.81 7.89
C ALA A 421 -15.26 8.93 8.95
N ARG A 422 -14.19 9.04 9.74
CA ARG A 422 -13.98 10.14 10.70
C ARG A 422 -13.93 11.50 9.99
N ASP A 423 -13.14 11.59 8.93
CA ASP A 423 -12.96 12.86 8.19
C ASP A 423 -14.21 13.25 7.42
N LEU A 424 -14.92 12.26 6.83
CA LEU A 424 -16.21 12.48 6.19
C LEU A 424 -17.27 12.99 7.17
N LYS A 425 -17.32 12.45 8.40
CA LYS A 425 -18.21 12.96 9.45
C LYS A 425 -17.98 14.44 9.72
N TYR A 426 -16.71 14.86 9.72
CA TYR A 426 -16.37 16.27 9.92
C TYR A 426 -16.81 17.16 8.76
N LEU A 427 -16.52 16.72 7.53
CA LEU A 427 -16.91 17.47 6.32
C LEU A 427 -18.44 17.56 6.19
N THR A 428 -19.16 16.48 6.50
CA THR A 428 -20.64 16.49 6.42
C THR A 428 -21.27 17.37 7.49
N ALA A 429 -20.71 17.42 8.69
CA ALA A 429 -21.11 18.39 9.71
C ALA A 429 -20.86 19.84 9.28
N GLY A 430 -19.87 20.07 8.41
CA GLY A 430 -19.51 21.36 7.82
C GLY A 430 -20.34 21.76 6.59
N GLY A 431 -21.38 20.99 6.22
CA GLY A 431 -22.31 21.35 5.14
C GLY A 431 -22.00 20.67 3.79
N TYR A 432 -21.24 19.59 3.80
CA TYR A 432 -21.03 18.72 2.64
C TYR A 432 -21.87 17.44 2.72
N ALA A 433 -22.03 16.77 1.60
CA ALA A 433 -22.65 15.45 1.50
C ALA A 433 -21.71 14.50 0.75
N VAL A 434 -21.69 13.25 1.15
CA VAL A 434 -21.04 12.18 0.41
C VAL A 434 -21.97 11.72 -0.70
N GLU A 435 -21.58 11.95 -1.96
CA GLU A 435 -22.40 11.64 -3.13
C GLU A 435 -22.12 10.24 -3.67
N LYS A 436 -20.83 9.85 -3.69
CA LYS A 436 -20.40 8.55 -4.20
C LYS A 436 -19.28 7.97 -3.33
N VAL A 437 -19.32 6.66 -3.21
CA VAL A 437 -18.26 5.87 -2.56
C VAL A 437 -17.96 4.65 -3.42
N GLN A 438 -16.69 4.34 -3.64
CA GLN A 438 -16.28 3.13 -4.33
C GLN A 438 -15.00 2.57 -3.72
N GLY A 439 -15.02 1.31 -3.34
CA GLY A 439 -13.83 0.56 -2.92
C GLY A 439 -13.09 -0.04 -4.11
N VAL A 440 -11.75 -0.11 -4.02
CA VAL A 440 -10.87 -0.73 -5.02
C VAL A 440 -9.91 -1.66 -4.30
N ASP A 441 -9.80 -2.91 -4.75
CA ASP A 441 -8.92 -3.91 -4.15
C ASP A 441 -7.47 -3.77 -4.64
N GLN A 442 -6.79 -2.73 -4.16
CA GLN A 442 -5.38 -2.45 -4.44
C GLN A 442 -4.45 -3.52 -3.85
N PHE A 443 -4.87 -4.19 -2.77
CA PHE A 443 -4.05 -5.11 -1.97
C PHE A 443 -4.75 -6.46 -1.82
N CYS A 444 -4.86 -7.21 -2.91
CA CYS A 444 -5.48 -8.53 -2.93
C CYS A 444 -4.87 -9.46 -1.86
N HIS A 445 -5.68 -10.34 -1.30
CA HIS A 445 -5.34 -11.29 -0.23
C HIS A 445 -4.98 -10.66 1.13
N SER A 446 -5.13 -9.34 1.30
CA SER A 446 -4.98 -8.65 2.59
C SER A 446 -6.28 -7.96 3.00
N GLY A 447 -6.42 -7.57 4.28
CA GLY A 447 -7.60 -6.84 4.77
C GLY A 447 -7.68 -5.38 4.31
N HIS A 448 -6.66 -4.87 3.62
CA HIS A 448 -6.63 -3.47 3.17
C HIS A 448 -7.44 -3.25 1.90
N VAL A 449 -8.07 -2.09 1.80
CA VAL A 449 -8.85 -1.65 0.64
C VAL A 449 -8.65 -0.14 0.44
N GLU A 450 -8.48 0.28 -0.81
CA GLU A 450 -8.56 1.70 -1.17
C GLU A 450 -10.00 2.10 -1.35
N THR A 451 -10.34 3.32 -0.94
CA THR A 451 -11.70 3.84 -1.05
C THR A 451 -11.65 5.24 -1.66
N CYS A 452 -12.38 5.47 -2.74
CA CYS A 452 -12.52 6.77 -3.37
C CYS A 452 -13.94 7.32 -3.09
N CYS A 453 -14.02 8.57 -2.62
CA CYS A 453 -15.28 9.25 -2.34
C CYS A 453 -15.40 10.55 -3.11
N GLN A 454 -16.59 10.85 -3.62
CA GLN A 454 -17.00 12.17 -4.11
C GLN A 454 -17.82 12.86 -3.03
N ILE A 455 -17.44 14.08 -2.70
CA ILE A 455 -18.05 14.87 -1.63
C ILE A 455 -18.39 16.23 -2.24
N ILE A 456 -19.65 16.66 -2.10
CA ILE A 456 -20.17 17.89 -2.68
C ILE A 456 -20.86 18.75 -1.60
N PRO A 457 -20.97 20.07 -1.78
CA PRO A 457 -21.77 20.91 -0.89
C PRO A 457 -23.21 20.43 -0.84
N GLN A 458 -23.80 20.36 0.36
CA GLN A 458 -25.23 20.05 0.51
C GLN A 458 -26.06 21.11 -0.20
N LYS A 459 -27.02 20.70 -1.02
CA LYS A 459 -28.02 21.62 -1.55
C LYS A 459 -28.84 22.17 -0.38
N ARG A 460 -28.67 23.45 -0.07
CA ARG A 460 -29.59 24.13 0.83
C ARG A 460 -30.92 24.24 0.06
N TYR A 461 -31.91 23.47 0.47
CA TYR A 461 -33.28 23.75 0.04
C TYR A 461 -33.66 25.08 0.71
N THR A 462 -33.60 26.17 -0.06
CA THR A 462 -34.14 27.49 0.29
C THR A 462 -35.63 27.47 0.10
#